data_cd68fc05012e3f930d7de32fb2015482
#
_entry.id   cd68fc05012e3f930d7de32fb2015482
#
_cell.length_a   1.000
_cell.length_b   1.000
_cell.length_c   1.000
_cell.angle_alpha   90.00
_cell.angle_beta   90.00
_cell.angle_gamma   90.00
#
_symmetry.space_group_name_H-M   'P 1'
#
loop_
_entity.id
_entity.type
_entity.pdbx_description
1 polymer ?
#
loop_
_entity_poly.entity_id
_entity_poly.type
_entity_poly.pdbx_seq_one_letter_code
_entity_poly.pdbx_strand_id
1 'polypeptide(L)'
;MKSKIVRQLGAMLLAGAMLVTSGNVTTYAAEQTDESVEVDETQEDELYSADMNDVQKLEEGDGYFICREVLNGKEKYVAYILLNKTDKNINEILNNVFNSRYMESESVVAITSKGKNIDIPREILEILKKRNMELKVVPRYYNKFYFYDIYFENINDTTENHDFDIEYNTDAEKIREIEDKGISGYTFTIINADKKNMYLLGKGTIEQKQLLDSNDLYKKITNYDNVKLYYYDEMMKKYVLVDSEIEFKCSKVENNEGAERSYVELKSADVYYYGTYLVCNNTLPDSMVFNFTGLDKKEDSLLYYKNGLRDTSYTGLCDYDGNTYYVKNGTVDYSANMLYDYNGSTWNIKNGRVDKTESVTMDNGVLVYIKNGKTSNETTLCKYNGEWYYIHNGKVDYNANTLCKYNGSWWYVQNGKVNFKYTGLCKYNGSWWYVSGGRVNFNATGLCKYNGSWWYVSSGKVNFNATGLCKYNGSWWYVSKGKVNFDATGLCKYNGTWWYVNNGVVNFSKTTLCKYGKNWYAVSKGKVAWNYTGYMNYNSKKYKVVKGIVRF
;
A
#
# COMPACT_ATOMS: atom_id res chain seq x y z
N MET A 1 38.79 -41.15 -9.30
CA MET A 1 39.94 -40.22 -9.28
C MET A 1 39.46 -38.74 -9.32
N LYS A 2 38.27 -38.43 -8.82
CA LYS A 2 37.70 -37.04 -8.74
C LYS A 2 37.27 -36.62 -7.32
N SER A 3 37.45 -37.46 -6.30
CA SER A 3 37.04 -37.18 -4.92
C SER A 3 38.17 -36.65 -4.01
N LYS A 4 39.39 -36.45 -4.52
CA LYS A 4 40.52 -35.95 -3.71
C LYS A 4 40.81 -34.45 -3.80
N ILE A 5 40.08 -33.71 -4.65
CA ILE A 5 40.40 -32.28 -4.88
C ILE A 5 39.56 -31.36 -3.99
N VAL A 6 38.43 -31.80 -3.45
CA VAL A 6 37.55 -30.96 -2.60
C VAL A 6 38.05 -30.89 -1.14
N ARG A 7 38.90 -31.79 -0.70
CA ARG A 7 39.46 -31.79 0.68
C ARG A 7 40.62 -30.85 0.93
N GLN A 8 41.23 -30.26 -0.09
CA GLN A 8 42.38 -29.35 0.06
C GLN A 8 42.06 -27.87 0.06
N LEU A 9 40.83 -27.45 -0.23
CA LEU A 9 40.44 -26.04 -0.22
C LEU A 9 39.83 -25.58 1.13
N GLY A 10 39.46 -26.49 1.98
CA GLY A 10 38.95 -26.17 3.35
C GLY A 10 40.06 -25.86 4.39
N ALA A 11 41.28 -26.24 4.13
CA ALA A 11 42.39 -26.12 5.09
C ALA A 11 43.30 -24.88 4.89
N MET A 12 43.04 -24.05 3.86
CA MET A 12 43.88 -22.88 3.55
C MET A 12 43.30 -21.52 3.97
N LEU A 13 42.13 -21.46 4.59
CA LEU A 13 41.48 -20.20 5.05
C LEU A 13 41.57 -19.97 6.55
N LEU A 14 42.28 -20.83 7.30
CA LEU A 14 42.48 -20.71 8.77
C LEU A 14 43.91 -20.38 9.20
N ALA A 15 44.80 -20.05 8.27
CA ALA A 15 46.23 -19.77 8.57
C ALA A 15 46.66 -18.31 8.34
N GLY A 16 45.77 -17.34 8.48
CA GLY A 16 46.06 -15.95 8.16
C GLY A 16 45.67 -14.91 9.21
N ALA A 17 45.79 -15.18 10.51
CA ALA A 17 45.78 -14.13 11.54
C ALA A 17 46.33 -14.64 12.85
N MET A 18 47.66 -14.76 12.93
CA MET A 18 48.35 -14.77 14.23
C MET A 18 49.76 -14.21 14.02
N LEU A 19 49.92 -12.98 14.36
CA LEU A 19 51.20 -12.42 14.76
C LEU A 19 50.98 -11.36 15.85
N VAL A 20 51.69 -11.61 16.97
CA VAL A 20 52.09 -10.71 18.07
C VAL A 20 51.05 -10.59 19.22
N THR A 21 51.30 -11.26 20.37
CA THR A 21 52.22 -10.86 21.41
C THR A 21 52.32 -11.94 22.51
N SER A 22 53.53 -12.04 23.10
CA SER A 22 53.96 -12.91 24.14
C SER A 22 53.12 -12.92 25.41
N GLY A 23 52.79 -14.12 25.93
CA GLY A 23 52.28 -14.35 27.26
C GLY A 23 51.83 -15.80 27.43
N ASN A 24 52.53 -16.56 28.25
CA ASN A 24 52.29 -17.97 28.54
C ASN A 24 50.81 -18.35 28.71
N VAL A 25 50.30 -19.15 27.82
CA VAL A 25 49.08 -19.92 28.00
C VAL A 25 49.39 -21.37 27.66
N THR A 26 49.34 -22.23 28.61
CA THR A 26 49.37 -23.67 28.47
C THR A 26 48.14 -24.10 27.67
N THR A 27 48.35 -24.49 26.42
CA THR A 27 47.32 -25.10 25.59
C THR A 27 47.10 -26.54 26.05
N TYR A 28 45.94 -26.82 26.62
CA TYR A 28 45.38 -28.16 26.60
C TYR A 28 44.81 -28.38 25.21
N ALA A 29 45.53 -29.11 24.39
CA ALA A 29 44.99 -29.69 23.18
C ALA A 29 44.05 -30.83 23.60
N ALA A 30 42.76 -30.61 23.50
CA ALA A 30 41.80 -31.72 23.47
C ALA A 30 41.95 -32.36 22.08
N GLU A 31 42.53 -33.52 22.01
CA GLU A 31 42.37 -34.45 20.88
C GLU A 31 40.86 -34.77 20.82
N GLN A 32 40.14 -34.11 19.90
CA GLN A 32 38.89 -34.62 19.41
C GLN A 32 39.25 -35.79 18.50
N THR A 33 39.12 -36.99 19.01
CA THR A 33 38.94 -38.19 18.19
C THR A 33 37.62 -37.99 17.45
N ASP A 34 37.72 -37.74 16.18
CA ASP A 34 36.62 -37.75 15.20
C ASP A 34 36.21 -39.22 15.03
N GLU A 35 35.51 -39.81 16.02
CA GLU A 35 34.71 -40.99 15.82
C GLU A 35 33.42 -40.50 15.13
N SER A 36 33.54 -40.27 13.82
CA SER A 36 32.40 -40.46 12.93
C SER A 36 31.95 -41.90 13.08
N VAL A 37 30.87 -42.11 13.80
CA VAL A 37 30.12 -43.39 13.71
C VAL A 37 29.70 -43.47 12.24
N GLU A 38 30.46 -44.18 11.43
CA GLU A 38 30.01 -44.68 10.14
C GLU A 38 28.86 -45.66 10.47
N VAL A 39 27.64 -45.16 10.44
CA VAL A 39 26.46 -46.02 10.43
C VAL A 39 26.53 -46.73 9.08
N ASP A 40 26.64 -48.04 9.14
CA ASP A 40 26.67 -48.92 7.97
C ASP A 40 25.40 -48.65 7.11
N GLU A 41 25.61 -48.25 5.86
CA GLU A 41 24.52 -47.89 4.92
C GLU A 41 23.45 -49.02 4.82
N THR A 42 23.80 -50.24 5.12
CA THR A 42 22.87 -51.41 5.16
C THR A 42 21.96 -51.39 6.38
N GLN A 43 22.39 -50.84 7.52
CA GLN A 43 21.53 -50.68 8.70
C GLN A 43 20.59 -49.47 8.58
N GLU A 44 20.94 -48.44 7.82
CA GLU A 44 20.05 -47.34 7.54
C GLU A 44 18.83 -47.74 6.70
N ASP A 45 19.02 -48.65 5.72
CA ASP A 45 17.91 -49.13 4.87
C ASP A 45 16.92 -50.01 5.64
N GLU A 46 17.37 -50.82 6.63
CA GLU A 46 16.49 -51.61 7.49
C GLU A 46 15.72 -50.74 8.50
N LEU A 47 16.33 -49.72 9.06
CA LEU A 47 15.69 -48.75 9.98
C LEU A 47 14.62 -47.89 9.29
N TYR A 48 14.87 -47.50 8.05
CA TYR A 48 13.91 -46.73 7.26
C TYR A 48 12.67 -47.55 6.87
N SER A 49 12.84 -48.84 6.59
CA SER A 49 11.75 -49.72 6.21
C SER A 49 10.85 -50.13 7.39
N ALA A 50 11.37 -50.18 8.62
CA ALA A 50 10.63 -50.70 9.77
C ALA A 50 9.54 -49.72 10.28
N ASP A 51 9.78 -48.42 10.31
CA ASP A 51 8.82 -47.46 10.85
C ASP A 51 7.74 -47.01 9.85
N MET A 52 8.03 -47.05 8.55
CA MET A 52 7.03 -46.78 7.50
C MET A 52 6.06 -47.97 7.29
N ASN A 53 6.38 -49.16 7.80
CA ASN A 53 5.50 -50.32 7.75
C ASN A 53 4.32 -50.22 8.73
N ASP A 54 4.40 -49.39 9.77
CA ASP A 54 3.33 -49.18 10.75
C ASP A 54 2.26 -48.16 10.28
N VAL A 55 2.50 -47.44 9.16
CA VAL A 55 1.54 -46.48 8.61
C VAL A 55 0.48 -47.19 7.79
N GLN A 56 -0.79 -46.97 8.09
CA GLN A 56 -1.90 -47.52 7.30
C GLN A 56 -1.92 -46.85 5.90
N LYS A 57 -1.32 -47.53 4.92
CA LYS A 57 -1.32 -47.09 3.53
C LYS A 57 -2.71 -47.28 2.92
N LEU A 58 -3.24 -46.23 2.32
CA LEU A 58 -4.51 -46.23 1.59
C LEU A 58 -4.30 -46.57 0.11
N GLU A 59 -3.18 -46.18 -0.43
CA GLU A 59 -2.73 -46.44 -1.79
C GLU A 59 -1.20 -46.50 -1.81
N GLU A 60 -0.62 -47.38 -2.64
CA GLU A 60 0.82 -47.50 -2.82
C GLU A 60 1.14 -47.69 -4.29
N GLY A 61 2.14 -46.97 -4.78
CA GLY A 61 2.65 -47.04 -6.14
C GLY A 61 4.17 -47.03 -6.17
N ASP A 62 4.74 -47.06 -7.36
CA ASP A 62 6.19 -46.97 -7.52
C ASP A 62 6.68 -45.57 -7.13
N GLY A 63 7.50 -45.49 -6.08
CA GLY A 63 8.07 -44.26 -5.54
C GLY A 63 7.13 -43.40 -4.68
N TYR A 64 5.92 -43.85 -4.36
CA TYR A 64 5.01 -43.15 -3.46
C TYR A 64 4.06 -44.06 -2.68
N PHE A 65 3.52 -43.52 -1.60
CA PHE A 65 2.32 -44.06 -0.96
C PHE A 65 1.45 -42.95 -0.39
N ILE A 66 0.15 -43.22 -0.21
CA ILE A 66 -0.81 -42.26 0.34
C ILE A 66 -1.36 -42.82 1.66
N CYS A 67 -1.38 -41.97 2.66
CA CYS A 67 -1.94 -42.27 3.98
C CYS A 67 -2.83 -41.15 4.47
N ARG A 68 -3.33 -41.25 5.70
CA ARG A 68 -4.08 -40.21 6.38
C ARG A 68 -3.30 -39.78 7.62
N GLU A 69 -3.10 -38.49 7.80
CA GLU A 69 -2.43 -37.91 8.96
C GLU A 69 -3.22 -36.74 9.54
N VAL A 70 -2.96 -36.44 10.81
CA VAL A 70 -3.46 -35.21 11.46
C VAL A 70 -2.35 -34.16 11.45
N LEU A 71 -2.52 -33.13 10.63
CA LEU A 71 -1.59 -32.01 10.51
C LEU A 71 -2.30 -30.72 10.98
N ASN A 72 -1.68 -30.02 11.91
CA ASN A 72 -2.28 -28.84 12.55
C ASN A 72 -3.72 -29.06 13.04
N GLY A 73 -3.98 -30.25 13.63
CA GLY A 73 -5.29 -30.62 14.17
C GLY A 73 -6.35 -31.00 13.14
N LYS A 74 -6.01 -31.08 11.85
CA LYS A 74 -6.91 -31.49 10.76
C LYS A 74 -6.47 -32.82 10.16
N GLU A 75 -7.42 -33.76 9.93
CA GLU A 75 -7.15 -34.94 9.12
C GLU A 75 -6.92 -34.53 7.67
N LYS A 76 -5.82 -35.02 7.09
CA LYS A 76 -5.46 -34.76 5.68
C LYS A 76 -4.98 -36.04 5.01
N TYR A 77 -5.18 -36.11 3.69
CA TYR A 77 -4.51 -37.09 2.86
C TYR A 77 -3.10 -36.60 2.55
N VAL A 78 -2.12 -37.47 2.80
CA VAL A 78 -0.70 -37.18 2.61
C VAL A 78 -0.10 -38.20 1.66
N ALA A 79 0.44 -37.71 0.55
CA ALA A 79 1.19 -38.53 -0.39
C ALA A 79 2.69 -38.40 -0.12
N TYR A 80 3.31 -39.44 0.38
CA TYR A 80 4.75 -39.52 0.59
C TYR A 80 5.45 -39.87 -0.73
N ILE A 81 6.40 -39.07 -1.13
CA ILE A 81 7.23 -39.26 -2.31
C ILE A 81 8.69 -39.34 -1.87
N LEU A 82 9.34 -40.46 -2.20
CA LEU A 82 10.76 -40.66 -1.93
C LEU A 82 11.60 -40.15 -3.09
N LEU A 83 12.34 -39.06 -2.87
CA LEU A 83 13.28 -38.54 -3.85
C LEU A 83 14.64 -39.26 -3.73
N ASN A 84 15.00 -40.03 -4.76
CA ASN A 84 16.37 -40.50 -4.93
C ASN A 84 17.10 -39.58 -5.91
N LYS A 85 18.36 -39.21 -5.63
CA LYS A 85 19.21 -38.35 -6.50
C LYS A 85 19.33 -38.83 -7.97
N THR A 86 18.85 -40.00 -8.29
CA THR A 86 18.95 -40.62 -9.61
C THR A 86 17.62 -40.77 -10.36
N ASP A 87 16.49 -40.38 -9.75
CA ASP A 87 15.18 -40.65 -10.34
C ASP A 87 14.82 -39.62 -11.40
N LYS A 88 14.85 -40.05 -12.65
CA LYS A 88 14.43 -39.27 -13.81
C LYS A 88 12.93 -39.07 -13.95
N ASN A 89 12.10 -39.69 -13.05
CA ASN A 89 10.64 -39.84 -13.22
C ASN A 89 9.78 -39.12 -12.17
N ILE A 90 10.29 -38.10 -11.48
CA ILE A 90 9.48 -37.39 -10.47
C ILE A 90 8.15 -36.87 -11.04
N ASN A 91 8.13 -36.43 -12.31
CA ASN A 91 6.90 -35.96 -12.95
C ASN A 91 5.89 -37.11 -13.18
N GLU A 92 6.35 -38.34 -13.40
CA GLU A 92 5.49 -39.50 -13.53
C GLU A 92 4.89 -39.90 -12.17
N ILE A 93 5.73 -39.90 -11.13
CA ILE A 93 5.28 -40.15 -9.74
C ILE A 93 4.24 -39.09 -9.34
N LEU A 94 4.51 -37.79 -9.56
CA LEU A 94 3.56 -36.74 -9.26
C LEU A 94 2.26 -36.86 -10.06
N ASN A 95 2.32 -37.24 -11.34
CA ASN A 95 1.11 -37.48 -12.13
C ASN A 95 0.29 -38.64 -11.56
N ASN A 96 0.91 -39.72 -11.11
CA ASN A 96 0.22 -40.85 -10.47
C ASN A 96 -0.42 -40.41 -9.16
N VAL A 97 0.32 -39.69 -8.32
CA VAL A 97 -0.20 -39.09 -7.07
C VAL A 97 -1.41 -38.22 -7.35
N PHE A 98 -1.32 -37.30 -8.31
CA PHE A 98 -2.40 -36.36 -8.62
C PHE A 98 -3.63 -36.99 -9.29
N ASN A 99 -3.51 -38.19 -9.84
CA ASN A 99 -4.63 -38.95 -10.38
C ASN A 99 -5.28 -39.88 -9.34
N SER A 100 -4.71 -39.98 -8.14
CA SER A 100 -5.32 -40.72 -7.05
C SER A 100 -6.63 -40.07 -6.59
N ARG A 101 -7.60 -40.92 -6.27
CA ARG A 101 -8.90 -40.50 -5.70
C ARG A 101 -8.81 -39.85 -4.33
N TYR A 102 -7.67 -39.96 -3.67
CA TYR A 102 -7.43 -39.39 -2.34
C TYR A 102 -6.83 -37.99 -2.40
N MET A 103 -6.31 -37.57 -3.57
CA MET A 103 -5.58 -36.28 -3.69
C MET A 103 -6.47 -35.21 -4.32
N GLU A 104 -6.87 -34.27 -3.50
CA GLU A 104 -7.69 -33.12 -3.86
C GLU A 104 -7.02 -31.81 -3.43
N SER A 105 -7.67 -30.68 -3.67
CA SER A 105 -7.20 -29.38 -3.14
C SER A 105 -7.04 -29.47 -1.61
N GLU A 106 -5.96 -28.88 -1.08
CA GLU A 106 -5.56 -28.94 0.34
C GLU A 106 -5.06 -30.30 0.82
N SER A 107 -4.88 -31.28 -0.06
CA SER A 107 -4.10 -32.49 0.24
C SER A 107 -2.61 -32.15 0.31
N VAL A 108 -1.85 -32.98 1.02
CA VAL A 108 -0.43 -32.74 1.30
C VAL A 108 0.44 -33.64 0.44
N VAL A 109 1.48 -33.07 -0.15
CA VAL A 109 2.57 -33.85 -0.74
C VAL A 109 3.75 -33.80 0.22
N ALA A 110 4.13 -34.94 0.77
CA ALA A 110 5.29 -35.09 1.64
C ALA A 110 6.50 -35.55 0.81
N ILE A 111 7.55 -34.74 0.79
CA ILE A 111 8.78 -35.06 0.08
C ILE A 111 9.84 -35.49 1.08
N THR A 112 10.41 -36.66 0.89
CA THR A 112 11.47 -37.22 1.72
C THR A 112 12.62 -37.74 0.85
N SER A 113 13.80 -37.93 1.43
CA SER A 113 14.99 -38.43 0.75
C SER A 113 15.74 -39.41 1.65
N LYS A 114 16.38 -40.40 1.07
CA LYS A 114 17.34 -41.28 1.77
C LYS A 114 18.66 -40.53 2.08
N GLY A 115 18.93 -39.41 1.43
CA GLY A 115 20.12 -38.60 1.66
C GLY A 115 19.94 -37.55 2.76
N LYS A 116 21.01 -36.82 3.04
CA LYS A 116 20.99 -35.74 4.04
C LYS A 116 20.20 -34.52 3.59
N ASN A 117 20.06 -34.29 2.26
CA ASN A 117 19.47 -33.11 1.69
C ASN A 117 18.31 -33.46 0.79
N ILE A 118 17.29 -32.61 0.78
CA ILE A 118 16.18 -32.64 -0.16
C ILE A 118 16.26 -31.40 -1.04
N ASP A 119 16.51 -31.59 -2.32
CA ASP A 119 16.43 -30.52 -3.33
C ASP A 119 15.05 -30.62 -4.01
N ILE A 120 14.22 -29.58 -3.82
CA ILE A 120 12.90 -29.49 -4.41
C ILE A 120 12.97 -28.52 -5.58
N PRO A 121 12.87 -29.01 -6.81
CA PRO A 121 12.85 -28.18 -7.99
C PRO A 121 11.68 -27.21 -8.00
N ARG A 122 11.91 -25.97 -8.48
CA ARG A 122 10.87 -24.94 -8.58
C ARG A 122 9.64 -25.41 -9.38
N GLU A 123 9.84 -26.23 -10.40
CA GLU A 123 8.77 -26.76 -11.25
C GLU A 123 7.76 -27.56 -10.41
N ILE A 124 8.23 -28.30 -9.41
CA ILE A 124 7.37 -29.03 -8.47
C ILE A 124 6.61 -28.03 -7.61
N LEU A 125 7.28 -27.04 -7.07
CA LEU A 125 6.64 -26.01 -6.24
C LEU A 125 5.56 -25.23 -7.01
N GLU A 126 5.80 -24.91 -8.27
CA GLU A 126 4.82 -24.26 -9.15
C GLU A 126 3.59 -25.16 -9.38
N ILE A 127 3.79 -26.48 -9.58
CA ILE A 127 2.69 -27.42 -9.76
C ILE A 127 1.85 -27.54 -8.50
N LEU A 128 2.48 -27.70 -7.33
CA LEU A 128 1.79 -27.79 -6.05
C LEU A 128 0.97 -26.54 -5.76
N LYS A 129 1.58 -25.37 -5.92
CA LYS A 129 0.92 -24.08 -5.76
C LYS A 129 -0.28 -23.91 -6.69
N LYS A 130 -0.14 -24.26 -7.97
CA LYS A 130 -1.22 -24.18 -8.96
C LYS A 130 -2.40 -25.10 -8.62
N ARG A 131 -2.14 -26.22 -7.98
CA ARG A 131 -3.16 -27.18 -7.56
C ARG A 131 -3.72 -26.88 -6.17
N ASN A 132 -3.24 -25.83 -5.50
CA ASN A 132 -3.57 -25.51 -4.12
C ASN A 132 -3.32 -26.71 -3.18
N MET A 133 -2.16 -27.35 -3.34
CA MET A 133 -1.70 -28.44 -2.50
C MET A 133 -0.69 -27.92 -1.48
N GLU A 134 -0.64 -28.58 -0.35
CA GLU A 134 0.27 -28.26 0.75
C GLU A 134 1.53 -29.11 0.65
N LEU A 135 2.61 -28.67 1.27
CA LEU A 135 3.91 -29.35 1.22
C LEU A 135 4.39 -29.71 2.61
N LYS A 136 4.81 -30.96 2.79
CA LYS A 136 5.56 -31.44 3.95
C LYS A 136 6.96 -31.85 3.50
N VAL A 137 8.00 -31.26 4.08
CA VAL A 137 9.39 -31.60 3.79
C VAL A 137 9.94 -32.40 4.94
N VAL A 138 10.42 -33.61 4.66
CA VAL A 138 10.91 -34.56 5.65
C VAL A 138 12.37 -34.89 5.32
N PRO A 139 13.35 -34.00 5.65
CA PRO A 139 14.74 -34.16 5.20
C PRO A 139 15.45 -35.40 5.75
N ARG A 140 15.08 -35.81 6.95
CA ARG A 140 15.62 -37.02 7.56
C ARG A 140 14.54 -37.77 8.33
N TYR A 141 14.13 -38.88 7.83
CA TYR A 141 13.25 -39.77 8.55
C TYR A 141 14.05 -41.02 8.98
N TYR A 142 14.51 -41.03 10.21
CA TYR A 142 15.33 -42.14 10.70
C TYR A 142 14.51 -43.20 11.41
N ASN A 143 13.63 -42.79 12.33
CA ASN A 143 12.72 -43.68 13.06
C ASN A 143 11.84 -42.88 14.03
N LYS A 144 10.99 -43.55 14.82
CA LYS A 144 10.13 -42.93 15.85
C LYS A 144 10.88 -42.15 16.92
N PHE A 145 12.20 -42.22 17.02
CA PHE A 145 13.03 -41.53 17.98
C PHE A 145 13.78 -40.33 17.40
N TYR A 146 13.88 -40.29 16.06
CA TYR A 146 14.54 -39.19 15.35
C TYR A 146 13.74 -38.87 14.11
N PHE A 147 13.10 -37.76 14.13
CA PHE A 147 12.51 -37.19 12.93
C PHE A 147 12.44 -35.67 13.06
N TYR A 148 12.35 -35.03 11.97
CA TYR A 148 11.83 -33.67 11.87
C TYR A 148 11.20 -33.49 10.51
N ASP A 149 10.20 -32.65 10.48
CA ASP A 149 9.59 -32.20 9.26
C ASP A 149 9.25 -30.70 9.34
N ILE A 150 9.09 -30.12 8.16
CA ILE A 150 8.62 -28.75 8.03
C ILE A 150 7.39 -28.80 7.13
N TYR A 151 6.29 -28.33 7.66
CA TYR A 151 5.02 -28.34 6.96
C TYR A 151 4.62 -26.93 6.54
N PHE A 152 4.28 -26.77 5.25
CA PHE A 152 3.86 -25.52 4.64
C PHE A 152 2.42 -25.63 4.16
N GLU A 153 1.49 -24.94 4.81
CA GLU A 153 0.11 -24.80 4.33
C GLU A 153 0.03 -23.95 3.06
N ASN A 154 0.98 -23.03 2.87
CA ASN A 154 1.04 -22.14 1.72
C ASN A 154 2.46 -22.09 1.16
N ILE A 155 2.59 -22.37 -0.12
CA ILE A 155 3.85 -22.24 -0.86
C ILE A 155 3.89 -20.83 -1.46
N ASN A 156 4.68 -19.95 -0.87
CA ASN A 156 4.76 -18.55 -1.29
C ASN A 156 5.85 -18.34 -2.35
N ASP A 157 7.02 -18.93 -2.15
CA ASP A 157 8.13 -18.84 -3.08
C ASP A 157 8.19 -20.07 -4.01
N THR A 158 8.15 -19.82 -5.31
CA THR A 158 8.31 -20.81 -6.39
C THR A 158 9.29 -20.32 -7.45
N THR A 159 10.14 -19.33 -7.11
CA THR A 159 11.00 -18.66 -8.08
C THR A 159 12.29 -19.42 -8.34
N GLU A 160 12.70 -20.25 -7.38
CA GLU A 160 13.94 -21.04 -7.46
C GLU A 160 13.78 -22.41 -6.78
N ASN A 161 14.80 -23.26 -6.91
CA ASN A 161 14.89 -24.53 -6.20
C ASN A 161 15.13 -24.29 -4.72
N HIS A 162 14.56 -25.15 -3.88
CA HIS A 162 14.80 -25.10 -2.44
C HIS A 162 15.45 -26.40 -1.97
N ASP A 163 16.57 -26.26 -1.30
CA ASP A 163 17.29 -27.36 -0.67
C ASP A 163 17.09 -27.31 0.85
N PHE A 164 16.82 -28.43 1.45
CA PHE A 164 16.55 -28.55 2.88
C PHE A 164 17.47 -29.57 3.52
N ASP A 165 18.19 -29.16 4.55
CA ASP A 165 18.82 -30.03 5.53
C ASP A 165 18.69 -29.41 6.92
N ILE A 166 18.75 -30.21 7.98
CA ILE A 166 18.80 -29.71 9.36
C ILE A 166 20.03 -30.31 10.05
N GLU A 167 20.87 -29.43 10.54
CA GLU A 167 21.94 -29.83 11.45
C GLU A 167 21.56 -29.52 12.89
N TYR A 168 21.65 -30.54 13.72
CA TYR A 168 21.66 -30.40 15.17
C TYR A 168 23.07 -30.05 15.60
N ASN A 169 23.44 -28.83 15.35
CA ASN A 169 24.72 -28.32 15.79
C ASN A 169 24.48 -27.44 17.04
N THR A 170 25.01 -27.88 18.17
CA THR A 170 25.07 -27.02 19.34
C THR A 170 26.11 -25.94 19.06
N ASP A 171 25.65 -24.77 18.60
CA ASP A 171 26.52 -23.60 18.52
C ASP A 171 27.00 -23.23 19.92
N ALA A 172 28.18 -23.72 20.26
CA ALA A 172 28.73 -23.61 21.61
C ALA A 172 28.91 -22.14 22.03
N GLU A 173 29.13 -21.23 21.11
CA GLU A 173 29.25 -19.80 21.39
C GLU A 173 27.91 -19.21 21.81
N LYS A 174 26.86 -19.44 21.02
CA LYS A 174 25.50 -18.98 21.32
C LYS A 174 24.96 -19.62 22.61
N ILE A 175 25.27 -20.88 22.85
CA ILE A 175 24.86 -21.55 24.08
C ILE A 175 25.56 -20.94 25.31
N ARG A 176 26.86 -20.66 25.25
CA ARG A 176 27.58 -19.98 26.36
C ARG A 176 27.01 -18.60 26.64
N GLU A 177 26.70 -17.84 25.60
CA GLU A 177 26.14 -16.50 25.72
C GLU A 177 24.85 -16.47 26.55
N ILE A 178 23.97 -17.46 26.37
CA ILE A 178 22.72 -17.56 27.15
C ILE A 178 22.95 -18.16 28.52
N GLU A 179 23.88 -19.13 28.68
CA GLU A 179 24.25 -19.73 29.96
C GLU A 179 24.82 -18.71 30.93
N ASP A 180 25.60 -17.74 30.45
CA ASP A 180 26.11 -16.61 31.23
C ASP A 180 24.99 -15.71 31.80
N LYS A 181 23.77 -15.84 31.24
CA LYS A 181 22.54 -15.17 31.73
C LYS A 181 21.66 -16.09 32.58
N GLY A 182 22.11 -17.31 32.88
CA GLY A 182 21.34 -18.30 33.64
C GLY A 182 20.22 -18.95 32.83
N ILE A 183 20.31 -18.91 31.51
CA ILE A 183 19.33 -19.50 30.58
C ILE A 183 19.91 -20.79 30.01
N SER A 184 19.09 -21.83 29.94
CA SER A 184 19.49 -23.13 29.37
C SER A 184 18.74 -23.36 28.05
N GLY A 185 19.44 -23.92 27.07
CA GLY A 185 18.85 -24.16 25.75
C GLY A 185 19.74 -25.00 24.84
N TYR A 186 19.27 -25.22 23.61
CA TYR A 186 20.02 -25.83 22.53
C TYR A 186 19.73 -25.15 21.21
N THR A 187 20.61 -25.30 20.24
CA THR A 187 20.44 -24.76 18.90
C THR A 187 20.25 -25.85 17.85
N PHE A 188 19.55 -25.53 16.79
CA PHE A 188 19.53 -26.29 15.53
C PHE A 188 19.58 -25.32 14.35
N THR A 189 20.04 -25.80 13.21
CA THR A 189 20.18 -24.95 12.01
C THR A 189 19.46 -25.61 10.84
N ILE A 190 18.53 -24.87 10.22
CA ILE A 190 17.93 -25.25 8.94
C ILE A 190 18.84 -24.73 7.84
N ILE A 191 19.40 -25.64 7.05
CA ILE A 191 20.41 -25.32 6.06
C ILE A 191 19.80 -25.27 4.67
N ASN A 192 20.21 -24.26 3.90
CA ASN A 192 20.11 -24.24 2.44
C ASN A 192 21.51 -24.46 1.87
N ALA A 193 21.73 -25.59 1.22
CA ALA A 193 23.06 -25.94 0.70
C ALA A 193 23.56 -24.95 -0.36
N ASP A 194 22.67 -24.36 -1.13
CA ASP A 194 23.01 -23.37 -2.16
C ASP A 194 23.30 -21.96 -1.61
N LYS A 195 23.00 -21.70 -0.35
CA LYS A 195 23.22 -20.42 0.38
C LYS A 195 22.71 -19.15 -0.33
N LYS A 196 21.86 -19.27 -1.34
CA LYS A 196 21.36 -18.16 -2.12
C LYS A 196 20.10 -17.55 -1.54
N ASN A 197 19.30 -18.35 -0.88
CA ASN A 197 18.03 -17.91 -0.29
C ASN A 197 18.09 -17.96 1.23
N MET A 198 17.72 -16.87 1.88
CA MET A 198 17.62 -16.79 3.34
C MET A 198 16.22 -17.16 3.85
N TYR A 199 15.26 -17.33 2.96
CA TYR A 199 13.86 -17.53 3.32
C TYR A 199 13.39 -18.92 2.94
N LEU A 200 12.58 -19.52 3.82
CA LEU A 200 11.82 -20.71 3.50
C LEU A 200 10.72 -20.41 2.48
N LEU A 201 10.09 -21.44 1.97
CA LEU A 201 8.97 -21.35 1.02
C LEU A 201 7.80 -20.48 1.49
N GLY A 202 7.76 -20.16 2.78
CA GLY A 202 6.75 -19.38 3.46
C GLY A 202 6.86 -19.61 4.96
N LYS A 203 5.79 -19.34 5.70
CA LYS A 203 5.66 -19.75 7.10
C LYS A 203 5.56 -21.26 7.17
N GLY A 204 6.52 -21.93 7.80
CA GLY A 204 6.53 -23.36 8.03
C GLY A 204 6.25 -23.70 9.49
N THR A 205 5.59 -24.80 9.73
CA THR A 205 5.47 -25.41 11.07
C THR A 205 6.49 -26.53 11.18
N ILE A 206 7.39 -26.46 12.16
CA ILE A 206 8.38 -27.51 12.40
C ILE A 206 7.89 -28.49 13.46
N GLU A 207 8.07 -29.77 13.19
CA GLU A 207 7.94 -30.84 14.17
C GLU A 207 9.24 -31.62 14.20
N GLN A 208 9.82 -31.77 15.38
CA GLN A 208 11.08 -32.49 15.53
C GLN A 208 11.09 -33.38 16.77
N LYS A 209 11.76 -34.51 16.65
CA LYS A 209 12.08 -35.39 17.75
C LYS A 209 13.57 -35.73 17.68
N GLN A 210 14.29 -35.48 18.78
CA GLN A 210 15.73 -35.65 18.82
C GLN A 210 16.17 -36.31 20.11
N LEU A 211 17.07 -37.29 19.98
CA LEU A 211 17.79 -37.86 21.11
C LEU A 211 18.86 -36.87 21.60
N LEU A 212 18.92 -36.67 22.90
CA LEU A 212 19.97 -35.88 23.53
C LEU A 212 21.06 -36.84 24.02
N ASP A 213 22.16 -36.89 23.25
CA ASP A 213 23.26 -37.81 23.50
C ASP A 213 24.10 -37.46 24.73
N SER A 214 24.08 -36.26 25.19
CA SER A 214 24.82 -35.88 26.37
C SER A 214 23.86 -35.55 27.51
N ASN A 215 24.11 -36.18 28.63
CA ASN A 215 23.39 -36.03 29.89
C ASN A 215 23.26 -34.57 30.40
N ASP A 216 23.84 -33.58 29.71
CA ASP A 216 24.00 -32.24 30.26
C ASP A 216 23.01 -31.22 29.67
N LEU A 217 22.62 -31.34 28.42
CA LEU A 217 21.77 -30.32 27.78
C LEU A 217 20.33 -30.33 28.31
N TYR A 218 19.69 -31.50 28.39
CA TYR A 218 18.32 -31.56 28.89
C TYR A 218 18.19 -31.31 30.39
N LYS A 219 19.22 -31.67 31.19
CA LYS A 219 19.26 -31.36 32.62
C LYS A 219 19.23 -29.87 32.90
N LYS A 220 19.64 -29.06 31.95
CA LYS A 220 19.66 -27.59 32.04
C LYS A 220 18.28 -26.99 31.68
N ILE A 221 17.44 -27.67 30.89
CA ILE A 221 16.08 -27.22 30.63
C ILE A 221 15.18 -27.76 31.74
N THR A 222 15.09 -27.03 32.84
CA THR A 222 14.38 -27.47 34.04
C THR A 222 12.92 -27.06 34.10
N ASN A 223 12.47 -26.13 33.24
CA ASN A 223 11.08 -25.66 33.18
C ASN A 223 10.58 -25.76 31.75
N TYR A 224 9.72 -26.74 31.47
CA TYR A 224 9.16 -27.02 30.16
C TYR A 224 7.93 -26.18 29.81
N ASP A 225 7.33 -25.51 30.81
CA ASP A 225 6.13 -24.70 30.60
C ASP A 225 6.45 -23.32 29.99
N ASN A 226 7.72 -22.98 29.87
CA ASN A 226 8.15 -21.66 29.42
C ASN A 226 9.24 -21.70 28.35
N VAL A 227 9.27 -22.77 27.58
CA VAL A 227 10.23 -22.93 26.49
C VAL A 227 9.85 -22.01 25.34
N LYS A 228 10.85 -21.34 24.78
CA LYS A 228 10.69 -20.40 23.67
C LYS A 228 11.62 -20.76 22.53
N LEU A 229 11.16 -20.46 21.32
CA LEU A 229 11.95 -20.57 20.10
C LEU A 229 12.38 -19.17 19.65
N TYR A 230 13.65 -19.00 19.40
CA TYR A 230 14.23 -17.82 18.84
C TYR A 230 14.98 -18.16 17.55
N TYR A 231 14.92 -17.25 16.59
CA TYR A 231 15.77 -17.25 15.41
C TYR A 231 16.95 -16.30 15.64
N TYR A 232 18.16 -16.68 15.26
CA TYR A 232 19.31 -15.80 15.34
C TYR A 232 19.54 -15.10 14.00
N ASP A 233 19.35 -13.77 13.99
CA ASP A 233 19.62 -12.94 12.82
C ASP A 233 21.10 -12.61 12.74
N GLU A 234 21.80 -13.22 11.79
CA GLU A 234 23.24 -13.04 11.60
C GLU A 234 23.63 -11.60 11.21
N MET A 235 22.74 -10.84 10.58
CA MET A 235 23.00 -9.44 10.21
C MET A 235 22.87 -8.51 11.40
N MET A 236 21.86 -8.73 12.22
CA MET A 236 21.59 -7.93 13.42
C MET A 236 22.42 -8.38 14.61
N LYS A 237 22.99 -9.59 14.55
CA LYS A 237 23.66 -10.25 15.69
C LYS A 237 22.75 -10.30 16.92
N LYS A 238 21.47 -10.61 16.70
CA LYS A 238 20.44 -10.66 17.74
C LYS A 238 19.47 -11.79 17.51
N TYR A 239 18.83 -12.18 18.59
CA TYR A 239 17.75 -13.16 18.55
C TYR A 239 16.41 -12.50 18.26
N VAL A 240 15.58 -13.17 17.50
CA VAL A 240 14.21 -12.76 17.22
C VAL A 240 13.29 -13.82 17.78
N LEU A 241 12.34 -13.44 18.62
CA LEU A 241 11.35 -14.37 19.15
C LEU A 241 10.48 -14.87 17.99
N VAL A 242 10.42 -16.17 17.82
CA VAL A 242 9.47 -16.83 16.91
C VAL A 242 8.12 -16.85 17.60
N ASP A 243 7.17 -16.08 17.08
CA ASP A 243 5.83 -15.93 17.66
C ASP A 243 5.00 -17.18 17.37
N SER A 244 5.12 -18.18 18.23
CA SER A 244 4.36 -19.42 18.16
C SER A 244 4.19 -20.04 19.53
N GLU A 245 3.10 -20.76 19.71
CA GLU A 245 2.92 -21.63 20.85
C GLU A 245 3.72 -22.91 20.63
N ILE A 246 4.74 -23.15 21.44
CA ILE A 246 5.62 -24.31 21.33
C ILE A 246 5.14 -25.40 22.28
N GLU A 247 4.77 -26.54 21.74
CA GLU A 247 4.68 -27.77 22.52
C GLU A 247 6.08 -28.36 22.64
N PHE A 248 6.59 -28.41 23.87
CA PHE A 248 7.89 -28.98 24.16
C PHE A 248 7.77 -30.06 25.22
N LYS A 249 8.33 -31.24 24.93
CA LYS A 249 8.36 -32.36 25.87
C LYS A 249 9.76 -32.91 25.96
N CYS A 250 10.14 -33.34 27.15
CA CYS A 250 11.31 -34.18 27.34
C CYS A 250 10.87 -35.51 27.92
N SER A 251 11.30 -36.57 27.30
CA SER A 251 10.97 -37.93 27.70
C SER A 251 12.23 -38.76 27.89
N LYS A 252 12.14 -39.75 28.76
CA LYS A 252 13.20 -40.71 29.00
C LYS A 252 12.75 -42.09 28.52
N VAL A 253 13.62 -42.80 27.86
CA VAL A 253 13.41 -44.15 27.42
C VAL A 253 14.61 -45.00 27.85
N GLU A 254 14.34 -46.13 28.50
CA GLU A 254 15.35 -47.14 28.71
C GLU A 254 15.54 -47.95 27.42
N ASN A 255 16.77 -48.11 26.99
CA ASN A 255 17.07 -49.02 25.89
C ASN A 255 17.07 -50.48 26.39
N ASN A 256 17.15 -51.43 25.47
CA ASN A 256 17.16 -52.86 25.79
C ASN A 256 18.35 -53.30 26.66
N GLU A 257 19.31 -52.42 26.89
CA GLU A 257 20.50 -52.65 27.73
C GLU A 257 20.39 -51.96 29.10
N GLY A 258 19.22 -51.37 29.42
CA GLY A 258 18.99 -50.68 30.71
C GLY A 258 19.59 -49.30 30.82
N ALA A 259 20.11 -48.74 29.71
CA ALA A 259 20.60 -47.38 29.67
C ALA A 259 19.46 -46.40 29.42
N GLU A 260 19.34 -45.41 30.31
CA GLU A 260 18.35 -44.34 30.18
C GLU A 260 18.80 -43.32 29.13
N ARG A 261 17.99 -43.14 28.08
CA ARG A 261 18.20 -42.11 27.05
C ARG A 261 17.11 -41.06 27.13
N SER A 262 17.51 -39.81 26.94
CA SER A 262 16.58 -38.69 26.95
C SER A 262 16.41 -38.13 25.55
N TYR A 263 15.17 -37.80 25.20
CA TYR A 263 14.90 -37.12 23.95
C TYR A 263 13.94 -35.94 24.15
N VAL A 264 14.02 -34.98 23.29
CA VAL A 264 13.12 -33.82 23.22
C VAL A 264 12.19 -33.94 22.03
N GLU A 265 10.95 -33.56 22.22
CA GLU A 265 9.97 -33.33 21.17
C GLU A 265 9.61 -31.86 21.18
N LEU A 266 9.69 -31.23 20.00
CA LEU A 266 9.25 -29.87 19.75
C LEU A 266 8.23 -29.91 18.64
N LYS A 267 7.04 -29.34 18.87
CA LYS A 267 5.95 -29.33 17.92
C LYS A 267 5.39 -27.92 17.72
N SER A 268 4.88 -27.69 16.52
CA SER A 268 4.09 -26.51 16.18
C SER A 268 4.84 -25.18 16.36
N ALA A 269 6.15 -25.20 16.13
CA ALA A 269 6.95 -23.98 16.11
C ALA A 269 6.96 -23.36 14.71
N ASP A 270 6.61 -22.09 14.60
CA ASP A 270 6.63 -21.36 13.35
C ASP A 270 8.05 -21.01 12.93
N VAL A 271 8.48 -21.41 11.74
CA VAL A 271 9.78 -21.10 11.15
C VAL A 271 9.62 -20.38 9.83
N TYR A 272 10.51 -19.40 9.57
CA TYR A 272 10.43 -18.52 8.40
C TYR A 272 11.72 -18.46 7.59
N TYR A 273 12.84 -18.84 8.21
CA TYR A 273 14.17 -18.63 7.64
C TYR A 273 15.00 -19.89 7.66
N TYR A 274 15.90 -20.00 6.68
CA TYR A 274 17.08 -20.80 6.85
C TYR A 274 18.01 -20.13 7.86
N GLY A 275 18.66 -20.90 8.71
CA GLY A 275 19.59 -20.39 9.71
C GLY A 275 19.42 -21.03 11.08
N THR A 276 20.07 -20.43 12.06
CA THR A 276 20.16 -21.00 13.41
C THR A 276 18.98 -20.59 14.28
N TYR A 277 18.38 -21.58 14.91
CA TYR A 277 17.31 -21.43 15.89
C TYR A 277 17.83 -21.82 17.27
N LEU A 278 17.36 -21.12 18.28
CA LEU A 278 17.62 -21.39 19.70
C LEU A 278 16.32 -21.78 20.39
N VAL A 279 16.32 -22.95 21.01
CA VAL A 279 15.27 -23.39 21.94
C VAL A 279 15.78 -23.19 23.36
N CYS A 280 15.10 -22.41 24.16
CA CYS A 280 15.53 -22.16 25.54
C CYS A 280 14.36 -22.08 26.52
N ASN A 281 14.65 -22.30 27.80
CA ASN A 281 13.68 -22.44 28.88
C ASN A 281 13.23 -21.09 29.49
N ASN A 282 13.62 -19.96 28.93
CA ASN A 282 13.30 -18.65 29.49
C ASN A 282 13.25 -17.57 28.42
N THR A 283 12.76 -16.40 28.78
CA THR A 283 12.80 -15.23 27.91
C THR A 283 14.19 -14.62 27.90
N LEU A 284 14.75 -14.39 26.71
CA LEU A 284 16.02 -13.72 26.56
C LEU A 284 15.92 -12.25 27.01
N PRO A 285 17.01 -11.66 27.57
CA PRO A 285 17.08 -10.23 27.88
C PRO A 285 16.83 -9.36 26.63
N ASP A 286 16.19 -8.20 26.81
CA ASP A 286 15.91 -7.24 25.71
C ASP A 286 17.17 -6.81 24.96
N SER A 287 18.33 -6.81 25.62
CA SER A 287 19.61 -6.50 24.97
C SER A 287 20.02 -7.51 23.89
N MET A 288 19.53 -8.74 23.98
CA MET A 288 19.81 -9.83 23.04
C MET A 288 18.71 -9.99 21.98
N VAL A 289 17.54 -9.41 22.19
CA VAL A 289 16.38 -9.58 21.31
C VAL A 289 16.21 -8.37 20.39
N PHE A 290 15.87 -8.63 19.14
CA PHE A 290 15.41 -7.63 18.19
C PHE A 290 13.89 -7.73 18.07
N ASN A 291 13.20 -6.69 18.52
CA ASN A 291 11.75 -6.60 18.46
C ASN A 291 11.37 -5.30 17.73
N PHE A 292 11.13 -5.38 16.44
CA PHE A 292 10.80 -4.25 15.57
C PHE A 292 9.63 -4.60 14.64
N THR A 293 8.71 -3.66 14.50
CA THR A 293 7.63 -3.77 13.52
C THR A 293 7.64 -2.54 12.64
N GLY A 294 7.77 -2.74 11.33
CA GLY A 294 7.85 -1.66 10.36
C GLY A 294 8.79 -1.98 9.19
N LEU A 295 9.16 -0.96 8.44
CA LEU A 295 10.12 -1.08 7.33
C LEU A 295 11.55 -0.86 7.84
N ASP A 296 12.46 -1.73 7.41
CA ASP A 296 13.90 -1.57 7.59
C ASP A 296 14.61 -1.72 6.25
N LYS A 297 15.68 -0.92 6.06
CA LYS A 297 16.45 -0.92 4.82
C LYS A 297 17.52 -2.01 4.86
N LYS A 298 17.49 -2.90 3.87
CA LYS A 298 18.51 -3.90 3.63
C LYS A 298 19.01 -3.75 2.20
N GLU A 299 20.30 -3.44 2.06
CA GLU A 299 20.90 -3.13 0.78
C GLU A 299 20.09 -2.05 0.03
N ASP A 300 19.51 -2.36 -1.14
CA ASP A 300 18.71 -1.44 -1.95
C ASP A 300 17.19 -1.60 -1.75
N SER A 301 16.76 -2.46 -0.80
CA SER A 301 15.36 -2.79 -0.59
C SER A 301 14.87 -2.33 0.79
N LEU A 302 13.61 -1.90 0.87
CA LEU A 302 12.89 -1.73 2.13
C LEU A 302 12.04 -2.98 2.38
N LEU A 303 12.31 -3.66 3.48
CA LEU A 303 11.68 -4.91 3.88
C LEU A 303 10.80 -4.68 5.11
N TYR A 304 9.63 -5.31 5.14
CA TYR A 304 8.71 -5.20 6.27
C TYR A 304 8.99 -6.31 7.29
N TYR A 305 9.09 -5.90 8.53
CA TYR A 305 9.27 -6.75 9.70
C TYR A 305 8.07 -6.63 10.63
N LYS A 306 7.71 -7.74 11.24
CA LYS A 306 6.71 -7.81 12.32
C LYS A 306 7.33 -8.55 13.50
N ASN A 307 7.41 -7.90 14.66
CA ASN A 307 8.05 -8.44 15.87
C ASN A 307 9.49 -8.93 15.63
N GLY A 308 10.25 -8.21 14.79
CA GLY A 308 11.63 -8.55 14.44
C GLY A 308 11.78 -9.58 13.32
N LEU A 309 10.74 -10.31 12.96
CA LEU A 309 10.74 -11.26 11.85
C LEU A 309 10.31 -10.56 10.56
N ARG A 310 10.95 -10.91 9.45
CA ARG A 310 10.47 -10.48 8.14
C ARG A 310 9.11 -11.09 7.85
N ASP A 311 8.13 -10.26 7.61
CA ASP A 311 6.77 -10.72 7.25
C ASP A 311 6.56 -10.60 5.74
N THR A 312 6.78 -11.69 5.02
CA THR A 312 6.56 -11.77 3.57
C THR A 312 5.09 -11.85 3.18
N SER A 313 4.19 -12.04 4.14
CA SER A 313 2.75 -12.05 3.90
C SER A 313 2.14 -10.65 3.90
N TYR A 314 2.83 -9.67 4.49
CA TYR A 314 2.31 -8.32 4.63
C TYR A 314 2.15 -7.62 3.28
N THR A 315 0.93 -7.17 3.01
CA THR A 315 0.62 -6.27 1.90
C THR A 315 -0.21 -5.10 2.42
N GLY A 316 0.30 -3.87 2.26
CA GLY A 316 -0.35 -2.70 2.85
C GLY A 316 0.50 -1.44 2.75
N LEU A 317 0.17 -0.45 3.57
CA LEU A 317 0.96 0.78 3.69
C LEU A 317 1.76 0.78 4.98
N CYS A 318 3.02 1.20 4.88
CA CYS A 318 3.89 1.33 6.03
C CYS A 318 4.77 2.59 5.93
N ASP A 319 4.93 3.28 7.06
CA ASP A 319 5.73 4.50 7.12
C ASP A 319 7.21 4.17 7.31
N TYR A 320 8.07 4.91 6.59
CA TYR A 320 9.51 4.85 6.74
C TYR A 320 10.13 6.20 6.34
N ASP A 321 10.98 6.75 7.19
CA ASP A 321 11.72 8.01 6.96
C ASP A 321 10.82 9.16 6.41
N GLY A 322 9.67 9.40 7.10
CA GLY A 322 8.73 10.46 6.78
C GLY A 322 7.87 10.24 5.52
N ASN A 323 8.03 9.12 4.83
CA ASN A 323 7.22 8.70 3.69
C ASN A 323 6.37 7.49 4.04
N THR A 324 5.24 7.36 3.36
CA THR A 324 4.39 6.15 3.44
C THR A 324 4.58 5.34 2.16
N TYR A 325 5.01 4.10 2.29
CA TYR A 325 5.30 3.20 1.18
C TYR A 325 4.23 2.12 1.04
N TYR A 326 4.03 1.69 -0.20
CA TYR A 326 3.25 0.50 -0.51
C TYR A 326 4.15 -0.73 -0.44
N VAL A 327 3.78 -1.63 0.44
CA VAL A 327 4.44 -2.92 0.65
C VAL A 327 3.62 -4.01 0.00
N LYS A 328 4.26 -4.88 -0.75
CA LYS A 328 3.66 -6.07 -1.35
C LYS A 328 4.52 -7.27 -1.02
N ASN A 329 3.91 -8.29 -0.41
CA ASN A 329 4.62 -9.50 0.01
C ASN A 329 5.88 -9.18 0.84
N GLY A 330 5.73 -8.29 1.83
CA GLY A 330 6.81 -7.91 2.75
C GLY A 330 7.93 -7.05 2.16
N THR A 331 7.81 -6.56 0.94
CA THR A 331 8.81 -5.71 0.27
C THR A 331 8.14 -4.48 -0.34
N VAL A 332 8.81 -3.33 -0.30
CA VAL A 332 8.30 -2.13 -0.97
C VAL A 332 8.30 -2.34 -2.49
N ASP A 333 7.13 -2.23 -3.09
CA ASP A 333 6.97 -2.33 -4.55
C ASP A 333 7.11 -0.94 -5.20
N TYR A 334 8.33 -0.56 -5.57
CA TYR A 334 8.62 0.72 -6.23
C TYR A 334 8.00 0.84 -7.63
N SER A 335 7.51 -0.23 -8.22
CA SER A 335 6.83 -0.21 -9.53
C SER A 335 5.36 0.16 -9.41
N ALA A 336 4.78 0.14 -8.21
CA ALA A 336 3.37 0.40 -7.98
C ALA A 336 2.97 1.83 -8.33
N ASN A 337 2.00 1.96 -9.24
CA ASN A 337 1.37 3.22 -9.64
C ASN A 337 -0.14 2.97 -9.74
N MET A 338 -0.89 3.23 -8.66
CA MET A 338 -2.30 2.87 -8.58
C MET A 338 -3.03 3.62 -7.47
N LEU A 339 -4.35 3.55 -7.50
CA LEU A 339 -5.17 3.83 -6.32
C LEU A 339 -5.26 2.54 -5.48
N TYR A 340 -5.03 2.66 -4.19
CA TYR A 340 -5.00 1.53 -3.27
C TYR A 340 -5.91 1.78 -2.06
N ASP A 341 -6.87 0.88 -1.87
CA ASP A 341 -7.78 0.94 -0.72
C ASP A 341 -7.11 0.35 0.51
N TYR A 342 -6.94 1.19 1.53
CA TYR A 342 -6.31 0.77 2.78
C TYR A 342 -6.91 1.52 3.97
N ASN A 343 -7.34 0.79 4.99
CA ASN A 343 -7.95 1.32 6.21
C ASN A 343 -9.06 2.34 5.94
N GLY A 344 -10.00 1.99 5.04
CA GLY A 344 -11.19 2.80 4.74
C GLY A 344 -10.90 4.08 3.94
N SER A 345 -9.73 4.22 3.37
CA SER A 345 -9.33 5.34 2.50
C SER A 345 -8.72 4.80 1.21
N THR A 346 -8.96 5.49 0.09
CA THR A 346 -8.29 5.20 -1.18
C THR A 346 -7.07 6.10 -1.33
N TRP A 347 -5.88 5.51 -1.37
CA TRP A 347 -4.60 6.19 -1.42
C TRP A 347 -4.04 6.23 -2.83
N ASN A 348 -3.39 7.33 -3.19
CA ASN A 348 -2.71 7.50 -4.48
C ASN A 348 -1.24 7.06 -4.35
N ILE A 349 -0.94 5.90 -4.90
CA ILE A 349 0.41 5.33 -4.91
C ILE A 349 1.09 5.69 -6.23
N LYS A 350 2.31 6.20 -6.13
CA LYS A 350 3.16 6.52 -7.27
C LYS A 350 4.61 6.15 -6.96
N ASN A 351 5.19 5.32 -7.84
CA ASN A 351 6.53 4.76 -7.63
C ASN A 351 6.68 4.15 -6.22
N GLY A 352 5.71 3.33 -5.81
CA GLY A 352 5.72 2.58 -4.57
C GLY A 352 5.48 3.40 -3.29
N ARG A 353 5.14 4.68 -3.37
CA ARG A 353 4.87 5.50 -2.19
C ARG A 353 3.63 6.38 -2.37
N VAL A 354 3.06 6.82 -1.27
CA VAL A 354 1.94 7.75 -1.28
C VAL A 354 2.38 9.09 -1.86
N ASP A 355 1.79 9.48 -3.00
CA ASP A 355 2.01 10.80 -3.61
C ASP A 355 1.04 11.81 -3.00
N LYS A 356 1.57 12.68 -2.12
CA LYS A 356 0.80 13.73 -1.43
C LYS A 356 0.52 14.97 -2.31
N THR A 357 0.99 14.96 -3.56
CA THR A 357 0.77 16.07 -4.50
C THR A 357 -0.72 16.21 -4.80
N GLU A 358 -1.22 17.44 -4.66
CA GLU A 358 -2.59 17.78 -5.05
C GLU A 358 -2.75 17.63 -6.57
N SER A 359 -3.63 16.74 -7.01
CA SER A 359 -3.75 16.34 -8.40
C SER A 359 -5.10 15.69 -8.68
N VAL A 360 -5.30 15.28 -9.92
CA VAL A 360 -6.34 14.31 -10.30
C VAL A 360 -5.68 13.09 -10.91
N THR A 361 -6.26 11.93 -10.68
CA THR A 361 -5.81 10.66 -11.25
C THR A 361 -6.99 9.89 -11.85
N MET A 362 -6.70 8.96 -12.77
CA MET A 362 -7.74 8.15 -13.41
C MET A 362 -8.14 6.99 -12.50
N ASP A 363 -9.42 6.86 -12.26
CA ASP A 363 -10.04 5.74 -11.57
C ASP A 363 -11.21 5.22 -12.42
N ASN A 364 -11.08 4.01 -12.96
CA ASN A 364 -12.12 3.36 -13.75
C ASN A 364 -12.78 4.27 -14.82
N GLY A 365 -11.94 5.06 -15.51
CA GLY A 365 -12.39 5.98 -16.57
C GLY A 365 -12.88 7.34 -16.07
N VAL A 366 -12.83 7.62 -14.77
CA VAL A 366 -13.20 8.89 -14.15
C VAL A 366 -11.98 9.56 -13.55
N LEU A 367 -11.79 10.87 -13.75
CA LEU A 367 -10.77 11.62 -13.05
C LEU A 367 -11.24 11.95 -11.63
N VAL A 368 -10.57 11.40 -10.63
CA VAL A 368 -10.81 11.63 -9.21
C VAL A 368 -9.78 12.57 -8.61
N TYR A 369 -10.20 13.38 -7.66
CA TYR A 369 -9.35 14.39 -7.01
C TYR A 369 -8.57 13.79 -5.85
N ILE A 370 -7.27 14.07 -5.84
CA ILE A 370 -6.33 13.63 -4.81
C ILE A 370 -5.90 14.85 -3.98
N LYS A 371 -5.99 14.69 -2.67
CA LYS A 371 -5.50 15.66 -1.69
C LYS A 371 -4.82 14.96 -0.54
N ASN A 372 -3.60 15.40 -0.19
CA ASN A 372 -2.81 14.76 0.87
C ASN A 372 -2.63 13.24 0.68
N GLY A 373 -2.49 12.82 -0.57
CA GLY A 373 -2.26 11.41 -0.92
C GLY A 373 -3.49 10.52 -0.92
N LYS A 374 -4.71 11.08 -0.74
CA LYS A 374 -5.98 10.32 -0.73
C LYS A 374 -6.98 10.92 -1.70
N THR A 375 -7.93 10.11 -2.12
CA THR A 375 -9.14 10.63 -2.77
C THR A 375 -9.89 11.54 -1.80
N SER A 376 -10.39 12.67 -2.32
CA SER A 376 -11.10 13.68 -1.53
C SER A 376 -12.42 14.06 -2.21
N ASN A 377 -13.50 14.19 -1.44
CA ASN A 377 -14.82 14.59 -1.94
C ASN A 377 -15.00 16.12 -1.99
N GLU A 378 -13.92 16.89 -1.97
CA GLU A 378 -14.01 18.34 -2.03
C GLU A 378 -14.54 18.83 -3.38
N THR A 379 -15.15 20.03 -3.36
CA THR A 379 -15.51 20.80 -4.54
C THR A 379 -14.52 21.97 -4.67
N THR A 380 -13.69 21.96 -5.73
CA THR A 380 -12.57 22.88 -5.89
C THR A 380 -12.14 22.99 -7.36
N LEU A 381 -11.03 23.67 -7.62
CA LEU A 381 -10.32 23.64 -8.90
C LEU A 381 -8.99 22.92 -8.73
N CYS A 382 -8.67 22.05 -9.68
CA CYS A 382 -7.38 21.36 -9.71
C CYS A 382 -6.73 21.48 -11.09
N LYS A 383 -5.40 21.72 -11.09
CA LYS A 383 -4.63 21.80 -12.34
C LYS A 383 -4.17 20.40 -12.75
N TYR A 384 -4.44 20.02 -14.00
CA TYR A 384 -4.03 18.76 -14.57
C TYR A 384 -3.68 18.91 -16.05
N ASN A 385 -2.54 18.40 -16.48
CA ASN A 385 -2.05 18.52 -17.87
C ASN A 385 -2.11 19.94 -18.42
N GLY A 386 -1.74 20.94 -17.61
CA GLY A 386 -1.70 22.35 -18.01
C GLY A 386 -3.03 23.09 -17.93
N GLU A 387 -4.15 22.42 -17.77
CA GLU A 387 -5.50 22.99 -17.67
C GLU A 387 -6.04 22.95 -16.24
N TRP A 388 -7.00 23.85 -15.93
CA TRP A 388 -7.70 23.90 -14.66
C TRP A 388 -9.09 23.29 -14.79
N TYR A 389 -9.31 22.20 -14.04
CA TYR A 389 -10.58 21.47 -14.02
C TYR A 389 -11.41 21.79 -12.79
N TYR A 390 -12.71 21.78 -12.98
CA TYR A 390 -13.67 21.87 -11.89
C TYR A 390 -13.92 20.48 -11.30
N ILE A 391 -13.67 20.40 -10.01
CA ILE A 391 -13.92 19.21 -9.20
C ILE A 391 -15.23 19.42 -8.45
N HIS A 392 -16.13 18.47 -8.58
CA HIS A 392 -17.39 18.44 -7.84
C HIS A 392 -17.51 17.10 -7.10
N ASN A 393 -17.63 17.16 -5.76
CA ASN A 393 -17.67 15.96 -4.93
C ASN A 393 -16.54 14.96 -5.26
N GLY A 394 -15.31 15.48 -5.38
CA GLY A 394 -14.11 14.67 -5.60
C GLY A 394 -13.89 14.20 -7.03
N LYS A 395 -14.73 14.55 -8.00
CA LYS A 395 -14.61 14.12 -9.40
C LYS A 395 -14.63 15.31 -10.35
N VAL A 396 -13.95 15.18 -11.50
CA VAL A 396 -14.04 16.17 -12.55
C VAL A 396 -15.45 16.16 -13.14
N ASP A 397 -16.14 17.29 -13.06
CA ASP A 397 -17.45 17.50 -13.71
C ASP A 397 -17.27 18.26 -15.03
N TYR A 398 -17.23 17.53 -16.13
CA TYR A 398 -17.07 18.08 -17.49
C TYR A 398 -18.28 18.90 -17.99
N ASN A 399 -19.44 18.80 -17.32
CA ASN A 399 -20.65 19.51 -17.73
C ASN A 399 -20.86 20.82 -16.96
N ALA A 400 -20.02 21.09 -15.99
CA ALA A 400 -20.16 22.24 -15.13
C ALA A 400 -20.03 23.56 -15.90
N ASN A 401 -21.02 24.44 -15.71
CA ASN A 401 -21.01 25.83 -16.16
C ASN A 401 -21.37 26.69 -14.94
N THR A 402 -20.39 27.15 -14.16
CA THR A 402 -20.59 27.71 -12.83
C THR A 402 -19.45 28.64 -12.41
N LEU A 403 -19.54 29.13 -11.18
CA LEU A 403 -18.44 29.80 -10.50
C LEU A 403 -17.85 28.89 -9.41
N CYS A 404 -16.53 28.83 -9.33
CA CYS A 404 -15.82 28.11 -8.28
C CYS A 404 -14.86 29.05 -7.54
N LYS A 405 -14.87 28.98 -6.20
CA LYS A 405 -13.91 29.74 -5.37
C LYS A 405 -12.61 28.94 -5.23
N TYR A 406 -11.50 29.57 -5.59
CA TYR A 406 -10.18 28.98 -5.44
C TYR A 406 -9.14 30.08 -5.17
N ASN A 407 -8.27 29.88 -4.18
CA ASN A 407 -7.25 30.85 -3.75
C ASN A 407 -7.79 32.28 -3.62
N GLY A 408 -8.88 32.46 -2.86
CA GLY A 408 -9.48 33.76 -2.57
C GLY A 408 -10.22 34.42 -3.73
N SER A 409 -10.21 33.83 -4.92
CA SER A 409 -10.89 34.36 -6.12
C SER A 409 -12.02 33.45 -6.57
N TRP A 410 -13.01 34.01 -7.29
CA TRP A 410 -14.07 33.26 -7.92
C TRP A 410 -13.81 33.17 -9.41
N TRP A 411 -13.72 31.96 -9.92
CA TRP A 411 -13.37 31.62 -11.29
C TRP A 411 -14.57 31.10 -12.08
N TYR A 412 -14.65 31.50 -13.33
CA TYR A 412 -15.70 31.00 -14.23
C TYR A 412 -15.28 29.66 -14.85
N VAL A 413 -16.12 28.67 -14.65
CA VAL A 413 -16.00 27.33 -15.19
C VAL A 413 -16.97 27.21 -16.36
N GLN A 414 -16.49 26.68 -17.48
CA GLN A 414 -17.29 26.36 -18.66
C GLN A 414 -16.91 24.96 -19.15
N ASN A 415 -17.91 24.09 -19.27
CA ASN A 415 -17.71 22.69 -19.67
C ASN A 415 -16.61 22.02 -18.82
N GLY A 416 -16.69 22.21 -17.51
CA GLY A 416 -15.79 21.60 -16.53
C GLY A 416 -14.39 22.20 -16.44
N LYS A 417 -14.05 23.22 -17.22
CA LYS A 417 -12.73 23.86 -17.22
C LYS A 417 -12.83 25.35 -16.91
N VAL A 418 -11.80 25.92 -16.30
CA VAL A 418 -11.72 27.36 -16.10
C VAL A 418 -11.51 28.06 -17.44
N ASN A 419 -12.43 28.96 -17.81
CA ASN A 419 -12.32 29.77 -19.01
C ASN A 419 -11.74 31.16 -18.67
N PHE A 420 -10.43 31.31 -18.77
CA PHE A 420 -9.73 32.58 -18.50
C PHE A 420 -10.03 33.71 -19.48
N LYS A 421 -10.64 33.41 -20.63
CA LYS A 421 -10.98 34.41 -21.67
C LYS A 421 -12.40 34.94 -21.53
N TYR A 422 -13.23 34.31 -20.70
CA TYR A 422 -14.62 34.68 -20.59
C TYR A 422 -14.82 36.05 -19.96
N THR A 423 -15.60 36.91 -20.62
CA THR A 423 -16.11 38.15 -20.07
C THR A 423 -17.61 38.24 -20.32
N GLY A 424 -18.40 38.37 -19.26
CA GLY A 424 -19.85 38.35 -19.34
C GLY A 424 -20.52 38.13 -17.99
N LEU A 425 -21.77 37.63 -18.03
CA LEU A 425 -22.53 37.34 -16.82
C LEU A 425 -22.62 35.83 -16.58
N CYS A 426 -22.46 35.44 -15.32
CA CYS A 426 -22.65 34.06 -14.87
C CYS A 426 -23.64 34.02 -13.70
N LYS A 427 -24.60 33.10 -13.76
CA LYS A 427 -25.57 32.89 -12.66
C LYS A 427 -24.95 31.92 -11.64
N TYR A 428 -24.93 32.34 -10.38
CA TYR A 428 -24.46 31.52 -9.28
C TYR A 428 -25.21 31.87 -7.97
N ASN A 429 -25.72 30.89 -7.27
CA ASN A 429 -26.49 31.05 -6.03
C ASN A 429 -27.59 32.14 -6.15
N GLY A 430 -28.43 32.02 -7.18
CA GLY A 430 -29.54 32.94 -7.39
C GLY A 430 -29.18 34.34 -7.88
N SER A 431 -27.90 34.70 -7.94
CA SER A 431 -27.39 36.00 -8.38
C SER A 431 -26.69 35.90 -9.73
N TRP A 432 -26.70 36.98 -10.50
CA TRP A 432 -25.92 37.14 -11.73
C TRP A 432 -24.66 37.96 -11.44
N TRP A 433 -23.52 37.38 -11.69
CA TRP A 433 -22.22 37.96 -11.43
C TRP A 433 -21.50 38.38 -12.71
N TYR A 434 -20.81 39.49 -12.67
CA TYR A 434 -19.97 39.94 -13.78
C TYR A 434 -18.59 39.32 -13.69
N VAL A 435 -18.23 38.60 -14.71
CA VAL A 435 -16.93 37.96 -14.91
C VAL A 435 -16.14 38.74 -15.95
N SER A 436 -14.88 38.97 -15.70
CA SER A 436 -13.93 39.58 -16.63
C SER A 436 -12.62 38.83 -16.63
N GLY A 437 -12.17 38.34 -17.80
CA GLY A 437 -10.97 37.53 -17.90
C GLY A 437 -11.06 36.24 -17.02
N GLY A 438 -12.22 35.58 -17.04
CA GLY A 438 -12.46 34.33 -16.30
C GLY A 438 -12.63 34.50 -14.78
N ARG A 439 -12.57 35.71 -14.22
CA ARG A 439 -12.67 35.98 -12.79
C ARG A 439 -13.80 36.94 -12.46
N VAL A 440 -14.53 36.69 -11.37
CA VAL A 440 -15.56 37.63 -10.90
C VAL A 440 -14.90 38.95 -10.51
N ASN A 441 -15.40 40.06 -11.11
CA ASN A 441 -14.96 41.40 -10.78
C ASN A 441 -15.99 42.07 -9.87
N PHE A 442 -15.72 42.02 -8.56
CA PHE A 442 -16.60 42.62 -7.55
C PHE A 442 -16.67 44.18 -7.59
N ASN A 443 -15.71 44.82 -8.26
CA ASN A 443 -15.67 46.30 -8.38
C ASN A 443 -16.37 46.78 -9.65
N ALA A 444 -16.84 45.86 -10.51
CA ALA A 444 -17.46 46.24 -11.76
C ALA A 444 -18.77 47.00 -11.53
N THR A 445 -18.88 48.14 -12.15
CA THR A 445 -20.11 48.95 -12.21
C THR A 445 -20.26 49.51 -13.62
N GLY A 446 -21.41 49.27 -14.24
CA GLY A 446 -21.67 49.69 -15.63
C GLY A 446 -22.62 48.75 -16.37
N LEU A 447 -22.55 48.77 -17.69
CA LEU A 447 -23.41 47.94 -18.52
C LEU A 447 -22.65 46.72 -19.07
N CYS A 448 -23.28 45.57 -19.02
CA CYS A 448 -22.78 44.33 -19.59
C CYS A 448 -23.81 43.72 -20.55
N LYS A 449 -23.39 43.35 -21.78
CA LYS A 449 -24.24 42.67 -22.74
C LYS A 449 -24.29 41.18 -22.46
N TYR A 450 -25.48 40.63 -22.34
CA TYR A 450 -25.69 39.19 -22.15
C TYR A 450 -27.04 38.74 -22.73
N ASN A 451 -27.02 37.66 -23.51
CA ASN A 451 -28.21 37.18 -24.23
C ASN A 451 -29.02 38.26 -24.91
N GLY A 452 -28.38 39.05 -25.78
CA GLY A 452 -29.01 40.09 -26.58
C GLY A 452 -29.46 41.32 -25.79
N SER A 453 -29.35 41.34 -24.45
CA SER A 453 -29.78 42.45 -23.61
C SER A 453 -28.58 43.10 -22.91
N TRP A 454 -28.72 44.40 -22.56
CA TRP A 454 -27.75 45.12 -21.77
C TRP A 454 -28.22 45.22 -20.33
N TRP A 455 -27.43 44.75 -19.40
CA TRP A 455 -27.73 44.67 -17.99
C TRP A 455 -26.86 45.62 -17.18
N TYR A 456 -27.47 46.24 -16.19
CA TYR A 456 -26.72 47.10 -15.27
C TYR A 456 -26.12 46.29 -14.14
N VAL A 457 -24.80 46.34 -14.05
CA VAL A 457 -24.00 45.71 -13.01
C VAL A 457 -23.59 46.79 -12.01
N SER A 458 -23.69 46.49 -10.73
CA SER A 458 -23.21 47.30 -9.62
C SER A 458 -22.50 46.41 -8.60
N SER A 459 -21.27 46.78 -8.23
CA SER A 459 -20.44 45.98 -7.32
C SER A 459 -20.38 44.49 -7.75
N GLY A 460 -20.14 44.27 -9.04
CA GLY A 460 -19.97 42.94 -9.61
C GLY A 460 -21.24 42.11 -9.79
N LYS A 461 -22.43 42.61 -9.39
CA LYS A 461 -23.73 41.92 -9.55
C LYS A 461 -24.68 42.68 -10.45
N VAL A 462 -25.53 41.98 -11.19
CA VAL A 462 -26.67 42.57 -11.87
C VAL A 462 -27.63 43.12 -10.81
N ASN A 463 -27.91 44.44 -10.91
CA ASN A 463 -28.90 45.10 -10.05
C ASN A 463 -30.23 45.23 -10.79
N PHE A 464 -31.14 44.28 -10.56
CA PHE A 464 -32.46 44.26 -11.20
C PHE A 464 -33.39 45.40 -10.74
N ASN A 465 -33.07 46.11 -9.66
CA ASN A 465 -33.87 47.24 -9.15
C ASN A 465 -33.36 48.57 -9.71
N ALA A 466 -32.22 48.58 -10.42
CA ALA A 466 -31.67 49.80 -10.92
C ALA A 466 -32.60 50.48 -11.94
N THR A 467 -32.86 51.76 -11.71
CA THR A 467 -33.58 52.63 -12.65
C THR A 467 -32.89 53.97 -12.64
N GLY A 468 -32.53 54.48 -13.83
CA GLY A 468 -31.79 55.73 -13.95
C GLY A 468 -30.88 55.77 -15.17
N LEU A 469 -29.88 56.62 -15.15
CA LEU A 469 -28.90 56.77 -16.22
C LEU A 469 -27.57 56.11 -15.89
N CYS A 470 -27.03 55.38 -16.85
CA CYS A 470 -25.70 54.79 -16.75
C CYS A 470 -24.84 55.19 -17.95
N LYS A 471 -23.61 55.69 -17.68
CA LYS A 471 -22.64 56.07 -18.73
C LYS A 471 -21.91 54.82 -19.24
N TYR A 472 -21.95 54.61 -20.56
CA TYR A 472 -21.24 53.51 -21.20
C TYR A 472 -20.83 53.89 -22.63
N ASN A 473 -19.57 53.67 -23.01
CA ASN A 473 -19.00 54.04 -24.31
C ASN A 473 -19.35 55.47 -24.74
N GLY A 474 -19.12 56.43 -23.86
CA GLY A 474 -19.35 57.86 -24.17
C GLY A 474 -20.79 58.32 -24.13
N SER A 475 -21.77 57.41 -24.12
CA SER A 475 -23.21 57.71 -24.09
C SER A 475 -23.83 57.45 -22.73
N TRP A 476 -24.93 58.15 -22.42
CA TRP A 476 -25.73 57.92 -21.22
C TRP A 476 -26.99 57.17 -21.58
N TRP A 477 -27.11 55.95 -21.05
CA TRP A 477 -28.18 55.02 -21.33
C TRP A 477 -29.21 54.97 -20.20
N TYR A 478 -30.48 54.88 -20.56
CA TYR A 478 -31.54 54.74 -19.60
C TYR A 478 -31.72 53.25 -19.23
N VAL A 479 -31.57 52.96 -17.96
CA VAL A 479 -31.76 51.66 -17.35
C VAL A 479 -33.10 51.69 -16.63
N SER A 480 -33.89 50.63 -16.81
CA SER A 480 -35.13 50.38 -16.10
C SER A 480 -35.17 48.95 -15.64
N LYS A 481 -35.43 48.73 -14.34
CA LYS A 481 -35.42 47.36 -13.75
C LYS A 481 -34.17 46.57 -14.13
N GLY A 482 -33.02 47.22 -14.02
CA GLY A 482 -31.71 46.62 -14.25
C GLY A 482 -31.34 46.37 -15.70
N LYS A 483 -32.16 46.71 -16.69
CA LYS A 483 -31.94 46.51 -18.11
C LYS A 483 -32.01 47.83 -18.88
N VAL A 484 -31.17 48.02 -19.88
CA VAL A 484 -31.28 49.15 -20.79
C VAL A 484 -32.60 49.07 -21.54
N ASN A 485 -33.39 50.14 -21.46
CA ASN A 485 -34.66 50.27 -22.18
C ASN A 485 -34.45 51.17 -23.41
N PHE A 486 -34.27 50.56 -24.57
CA PHE A 486 -34.05 51.25 -25.84
C PHE A 486 -35.28 51.99 -26.35
N ASP A 487 -36.49 51.65 -25.88
CA ASP A 487 -37.73 52.28 -26.31
C ASP A 487 -38.06 53.50 -25.45
N ALA A 488 -37.28 53.74 -24.39
CA ALA A 488 -37.59 54.81 -23.47
C ALA A 488 -37.39 56.20 -24.14
N THR A 489 -38.46 56.99 -24.11
CA THR A 489 -38.39 58.40 -24.52
C THR A 489 -39.14 59.22 -23.48
N GLY A 490 -38.48 60.24 -22.95
CA GLY A 490 -39.07 61.09 -21.90
C GLY A 490 -38.02 61.71 -20.97
N LEU A 491 -38.44 62.13 -19.78
CA LEU A 491 -37.57 62.74 -18.79
C LEU A 491 -37.12 61.74 -17.73
N CYS A 492 -35.83 61.73 -17.45
CA CYS A 492 -35.22 60.94 -16.38
C CYS A 492 -34.44 61.83 -15.44
N LYS A 493 -34.70 61.74 -14.12
CA LYS A 493 -33.91 62.45 -13.10
C LYS A 493 -32.65 61.70 -12.76
N TYR A 494 -31.50 62.36 -12.85
CA TYR A 494 -30.23 61.81 -12.47
C TYR A 494 -29.30 62.90 -11.89
N ASN A 495 -28.71 62.62 -10.75
CA ASN A 495 -27.85 63.58 -10.00
C ASN A 495 -28.48 64.98 -9.91
N GLY A 496 -29.75 65.06 -9.45
CA GLY A 496 -30.45 66.29 -9.24
C GLY A 496 -30.96 66.97 -10.53
N THR A 497 -30.51 66.52 -11.70
CA THR A 497 -30.86 67.11 -13.00
C THR A 497 -31.85 66.21 -13.74
N TRP A 498 -32.82 66.83 -14.46
CA TRP A 498 -33.72 66.16 -15.36
C TRP A 498 -33.21 66.16 -16.79
N TRP A 499 -33.00 64.96 -17.34
CA TRP A 499 -32.43 64.76 -18.66
C TRP A 499 -33.50 64.22 -19.62
N TYR A 500 -33.41 64.63 -20.88
CA TYR A 500 -34.24 64.08 -21.94
C TYR A 500 -33.60 62.85 -22.55
N VAL A 501 -34.28 61.77 -22.48
CA VAL A 501 -33.93 60.48 -23.06
C VAL A 501 -34.76 60.29 -24.35
N ASN A 502 -34.11 59.85 -25.41
CA ASN A 502 -34.75 59.47 -26.65
C ASN A 502 -34.23 58.13 -27.15
N ASN A 503 -35.12 57.19 -27.36
CA ASN A 503 -34.74 55.82 -27.74
C ASN A 503 -33.64 55.26 -26.80
N GLY A 504 -33.85 55.39 -25.50
CA GLY A 504 -32.96 54.88 -24.47
C GLY A 504 -31.69 55.64 -24.22
N VAL A 505 -31.37 56.69 -24.94
CA VAL A 505 -30.12 57.48 -24.85
C VAL A 505 -30.42 58.93 -24.48
N VAL A 506 -29.64 59.53 -23.61
CA VAL A 506 -29.72 60.97 -23.34
C VAL A 506 -29.34 61.75 -24.59
N ASN A 507 -30.26 62.59 -25.07
CA ASN A 507 -30.04 63.47 -26.24
C ASN A 507 -29.67 64.87 -25.78
N PHE A 508 -28.37 65.20 -25.73
CA PHE A 508 -27.85 66.45 -25.25
C PHE A 508 -28.15 67.66 -26.17
N SER A 509 -28.55 67.44 -27.41
CA SER A 509 -28.85 68.52 -28.36
C SER A 509 -30.33 68.84 -28.43
N LYS A 510 -31.18 67.95 -27.84
CA LYS A 510 -32.64 68.14 -28.00
C LYS A 510 -33.18 69.37 -27.31
N THR A 511 -33.96 70.10 -28.05
CA THR A 511 -34.78 71.22 -27.55
C THR A 511 -36.22 70.94 -27.95
N THR A 512 -37.14 70.73 -26.98
CA THR A 512 -38.51 70.33 -27.20
C THR A 512 -39.39 70.53 -25.96
N LEU A 513 -40.66 70.26 -26.06
CA LEU A 513 -41.51 70.01 -24.88
C LEU A 513 -41.63 68.53 -24.61
N CYS A 514 -41.58 68.16 -23.34
CA CYS A 514 -41.68 66.76 -22.94
C CYS A 514 -42.64 66.59 -21.74
N LYS A 515 -43.59 65.66 -21.85
CA LYS A 515 -44.57 65.32 -20.81
C LYS A 515 -43.90 64.46 -19.76
N TYR A 516 -44.10 64.80 -18.48
CA TYR A 516 -43.73 63.96 -17.36
C TYR A 516 -44.75 64.08 -16.25
N GLY A 517 -45.35 62.97 -15.87
CA GLY A 517 -46.51 62.98 -14.96
C GLY A 517 -47.66 63.76 -15.56
N LYS A 518 -48.18 64.71 -14.76
CA LYS A 518 -49.30 65.57 -15.17
C LYS A 518 -48.87 66.82 -15.92
N ASN A 519 -47.56 67.14 -15.96
CA ASN A 519 -47.03 68.40 -16.53
C ASN A 519 -46.22 68.20 -17.80
N TRP A 520 -46.13 69.23 -18.61
CA TRP A 520 -45.20 69.35 -19.72
C TRP A 520 -44.07 70.32 -19.34
N TYR A 521 -42.85 69.91 -19.70
CA TYR A 521 -41.64 70.67 -19.38
C TYR A 521 -40.89 71.13 -20.60
N ALA A 522 -40.33 72.25 -20.53
CA ALA A 522 -39.41 72.77 -21.55
C ALA A 522 -38.05 72.08 -21.41
N VAL A 523 -37.59 71.46 -22.44
CA VAL A 523 -36.27 70.87 -22.59
C VAL A 523 -35.42 71.73 -23.46
N SER A 524 -34.23 72.12 -23.05
CA SER A 524 -33.21 72.84 -23.83
C SER A 524 -31.88 72.16 -23.66
N LYS A 525 -31.20 71.87 -24.79
CA LYS A 525 -29.92 71.12 -24.79
C LYS A 525 -29.95 69.89 -23.91
N GLY A 526 -31.03 69.07 -24.06
CA GLY A 526 -31.20 67.84 -23.37
C GLY A 526 -31.53 67.87 -21.88
N LYS A 527 -31.73 69.05 -21.31
CA LYS A 527 -32.06 69.27 -19.89
C LYS A 527 -33.36 70.04 -19.74
N VAL A 528 -34.09 69.76 -18.67
CA VAL A 528 -35.23 70.60 -18.29
C VAL A 528 -34.71 72.02 -17.99
N ALA A 529 -35.26 73.03 -18.71
CA ALA A 529 -34.87 74.45 -18.60
C ALA A 529 -35.75 75.14 -17.56
N TRP A 530 -35.47 74.94 -16.27
CA TRP A 530 -36.26 75.50 -15.17
C TRP A 530 -36.41 77.04 -15.15
N ASN A 531 -35.40 77.72 -15.68
CA ASN A 531 -35.42 79.19 -15.73
C ASN A 531 -36.03 79.75 -17.03
N TYR A 532 -36.44 78.81 -17.94
CA TYR A 532 -36.98 79.31 -19.22
C TYR A 532 -38.40 79.78 -19.08
N THR A 533 -38.64 81.03 -19.52
CA THR A 533 -39.95 81.65 -19.67
C THR A 533 -40.04 82.19 -21.08
N GLY A 534 -41.08 81.86 -21.84
CA GLY A 534 -41.24 82.23 -23.24
C GLY A 534 -42.13 81.31 -23.99
N TYR A 535 -41.98 81.21 -25.29
CA TYR A 535 -42.78 80.27 -26.13
C TYR A 535 -41.91 79.24 -26.80
N MET A 536 -42.41 78.04 -26.80
CA MET A 536 -41.79 76.91 -27.53
C MET A 536 -42.79 76.24 -28.49
N ASN A 537 -42.29 75.91 -29.69
CA ASN A 537 -43.08 75.14 -30.69
C ASN A 537 -43.00 73.63 -30.39
N TYR A 538 -44.13 72.96 -30.48
CA TYR A 538 -44.23 71.52 -30.37
C TYR A 538 -45.39 71.02 -31.23
N ASN A 539 -45.14 70.04 -32.13
CA ASN A 539 -46.14 69.50 -33.05
C ASN A 539 -46.92 70.67 -33.77
N SER A 540 -46.19 71.58 -34.37
CA SER A 540 -46.69 72.77 -35.13
C SER A 540 -47.56 73.74 -34.32
N LYS A 541 -47.62 73.59 -32.98
CA LYS A 541 -48.34 74.50 -32.08
C LYS A 541 -47.35 75.23 -31.15
N LYS A 542 -47.69 76.47 -30.80
CA LYS A 542 -46.90 77.35 -29.95
C LYS A 542 -47.45 77.28 -28.52
N TYR A 543 -46.63 76.95 -27.57
CA TYR A 543 -47.03 76.80 -26.15
C TYR A 543 -46.30 77.81 -25.27
N LYS A 544 -47.04 78.40 -24.34
CA LYS A 544 -46.46 79.33 -23.34
C LYS A 544 -45.77 78.47 -22.22
N VAL A 545 -44.54 78.78 -21.96
CA VAL A 545 -43.74 78.16 -20.88
C VAL A 545 -43.45 79.20 -19.83
N VAL A 546 -43.64 78.93 -18.56
CA VAL A 546 -43.29 79.78 -17.42
C VAL A 546 -42.47 78.96 -16.42
N LYS A 547 -41.22 79.38 -16.17
CA LYS A 547 -40.28 78.71 -15.28
C LYS A 547 -40.20 77.21 -15.62
N GLY A 548 -39.96 76.89 -16.90
CA GLY A 548 -39.76 75.53 -17.41
C GLY A 548 -41.03 74.68 -17.53
N ILE A 549 -42.18 75.14 -17.15
CA ILE A 549 -43.45 74.43 -17.16
C ILE A 549 -44.41 75.02 -18.18
N VAL A 550 -45.02 74.17 -19.03
CA VAL A 550 -46.04 74.65 -19.98
C VAL A 550 -47.29 75.04 -19.25
N ARG A 551 -47.88 76.15 -19.68
CA ARG A 551 -49.17 76.64 -19.22
C ARG A 551 -50.15 76.58 -20.38
N PHE A 552 -51.15 75.72 -20.22
CA PHE A 552 -52.20 75.51 -21.17
C PHE A 552 -53.26 76.61 -21.08
#